data_c5acfb3cf9ec732572c4c6dcfab6ed29
#
_entry.id   c5acfb3cf9ec732572c4c6dcfab6ed29
#
_cell.length_a   1.000
_cell.length_b   1.000
_cell.length_c   1.000
_cell.angle_alpha   90.00
_cell.angle_beta   90.00
_cell.angle_gamma   90.00
#
_symmetry.space_group_name_H-M   'P 1'
#
loop_
_entity.id
_entity.type
_entity.pdbx_description
1 polymer ?
#
loop_
_entity_poly.entity_id
_entity_poly.type
_entity_poly.pdbx_seq_one_letter_code
_entity_poly.pdbx_strand_id
1 'polypeptide(L)'
;MGITTDDAHVPHPDLERGHHHEGKPGLLARIARFSARHRKPVMIGWAGLALAAAPLAVTLNGALSGAGWEAQGSTSQIVRDELRRDFASLGAEAAYVVFQQDAPIAESPEALDAFMAQLADAPGSAGAVDPRTMPAEAGMIAQDGRTALVAVALKGTEDADLPESAGELGDYVKSLDLPDGVTVDVTGEWAVWSDFNRSNEEALHKAELLSGIPSVILLLLAFGTALAAGLPLILAVAGIAVGFASLHLLGTQMPLSVWSMNFAMMLGLAVGIDYSLFIVSRYREERAEGANEMDAIGNTLGTAGKAVFLSALTVVFSLAAVFVVPVMVFRAMALGMILSVVAVAVASLTLLPAVLVALGDRVLRTRKSKNPHHEENPDIAAEGRWARMTAASLAKPGRTLAIGSVVLLALAAPAIGMRLGMPGPRVVDEGRTSRDGYETMAAAFGDGSAAPVLITVE
;
A
#
# COMPACT_ATOMS: atom_id res chain seq x y z
N MET A 1 31.82 -45.48 70.34
CA MET A 1 30.51 -44.81 70.43
C MET A 1 30.25 -44.19 69.07
N GLY A 2 29.61 -44.99 68.22
CA GLY A 2 29.38 -44.66 66.82
C GLY A 2 28.11 -43.80 66.60
N ILE A 3 28.16 -42.80 65.74
CA ILE A 3 27.01 -42.10 65.30
C ILE A 3 26.92 -42.36 63.76
N THR A 4 25.96 -43.20 63.40
CA THR A 4 25.54 -43.46 62.05
C THR A 4 24.74 -42.28 61.52
N THR A 5 25.21 -41.63 60.48
CA THR A 5 24.45 -40.63 59.76
C THR A 5 23.53 -41.36 58.75
N ASP A 6 22.25 -41.26 58.98
CA ASP A 6 21.14 -41.73 58.17
C ASP A 6 21.01 -40.84 56.94
N ASP A 7 21.27 -41.41 55.76
CA ASP A 7 21.07 -40.76 54.49
C ASP A 7 19.58 -40.65 54.21
N ALA A 8 19.02 -39.51 54.50
CA ALA A 8 17.65 -39.14 54.10
C ALA A 8 17.60 -39.00 52.60
N HIS A 9 17.13 -40.01 51.91
CA HIS A 9 16.77 -40.01 50.51
C HIS A 9 15.58 -39.05 50.29
N VAL A 10 15.87 -37.81 49.84
CA VAL A 10 14.84 -36.88 49.40
C VAL A 10 14.34 -37.36 48.05
N PRO A 11 13.08 -37.76 47.87
CA PRO A 11 12.54 -38.09 46.56
C PRO A 11 12.46 -36.79 45.77
N HIS A 12 13.18 -36.74 44.63
CA HIS A 12 12.95 -35.74 43.62
C HIS A 12 11.49 -35.85 43.16
N PRO A 13 10.71 -34.77 43.16
CA PRO A 13 9.41 -34.81 42.52
C PRO A 13 9.66 -35.06 41.02
N ASP A 14 9.24 -36.23 40.55
CA ASP A 14 9.10 -36.48 39.14
C ASP A 14 8.28 -35.35 38.56
N LEU A 15 8.94 -34.44 37.83
CA LEU A 15 8.27 -33.51 36.95
C LEU A 15 7.55 -34.37 35.91
N GLU A 16 6.32 -34.76 36.24
CA GLU A 16 5.38 -35.39 35.32
C GLU A 16 5.43 -34.57 34.02
N ARG A 17 5.99 -35.21 32.97
CA ARG A 17 5.89 -34.73 31.61
C ARG A 17 4.40 -34.47 31.37
N GLY A 18 4.06 -33.20 31.22
CA GLY A 18 2.69 -32.73 31.09
C GLY A 18 1.95 -33.60 30.12
N HIS A 19 0.97 -34.34 30.59
CA HIS A 19 0.00 -35.05 29.80
C HIS A 19 -0.59 -34.06 28.81
N HIS A 20 -0.27 -34.22 27.52
CA HIS A 20 -1.02 -33.56 26.46
C HIS A 20 -2.50 -33.93 26.68
N HIS A 21 -3.27 -32.96 27.15
CA HIS A 21 -4.71 -33.09 27.16
C HIS A 21 -5.14 -33.42 25.73
N GLU A 22 -5.54 -34.67 25.48
CA GLU A 22 -6.25 -35.10 24.29
C GLU A 22 -7.66 -34.49 24.25
N GLY A 23 -7.70 -33.15 24.26
CA GLY A 23 -8.88 -32.40 23.91
C GLY A 23 -9.15 -32.57 22.41
N LYS A 24 -10.42 -32.68 22.00
CA LYS A 24 -10.79 -32.74 20.58
C LYS A 24 -10.05 -31.64 19.81
N PRO A 25 -9.39 -31.96 18.69
CA PRO A 25 -8.59 -31.00 17.96
C PRO A 25 -9.45 -29.79 17.56
N GLY A 26 -8.98 -28.60 17.88
CA GLY A 26 -9.68 -27.34 17.55
C GLY A 26 -9.93 -27.20 16.05
N LEU A 27 -10.82 -26.30 15.66
CA LEU A 27 -11.22 -26.08 14.28
C LEU A 27 -10.01 -25.87 13.35
N LEU A 28 -9.05 -25.01 13.75
CA LEU A 28 -7.85 -24.69 12.96
C LEU A 28 -6.93 -25.91 12.78
N ALA A 29 -6.75 -26.73 13.83
CA ALA A 29 -6.00 -27.97 13.73
C ALA A 29 -6.67 -28.97 12.75
N ARG A 30 -8.01 -28.99 12.69
CA ARG A 30 -8.76 -29.80 11.70
C ARG A 30 -8.55 -29.27 10.28
N ILE A 31 -8.64 -27.97 10.08
CA ILE A 31 -8.38 -27.32 8.78
C ILE A 31 -6.95 -27.64 8.32
N ALA A 32 -5.95 -27.52 9.21
CA ALA A 32 -4.57 -27.85 8.90
C ALA A 32 -4.40 -29.29 8.43
N ARG A 33 -4.90 -30.25 9.22
CA ARG A 33 -4.83 -31.68 8.87
C ARG A 33 -5.59 -32.00 7.58
N PHE A 34 -6.73 -31.36 7.34
CA PHE A 34 -7.46 -31.48 6.07
C PHE A 34 -6.61 -30.97 4.90
N SER A 35 -6.09 -29.74 4.99
CA SER A 35 -5.24 -29.13 3.94
C SER A 35 -3.99 -29.95 3.68
N ALA A 36 -3.33 -30.45 4.73
CA ALA A 36 -2.16 -31.29 4.65
C ALA A 36 -2.46 -32.66 3.98
N ARG A 37 -3.58 -33.29 4.35
CA ARG A 37 -4.03 -34.56 3.78
C ARG A 37 -4.40 -34.41 2.30
N HIS A 38 -5.03 -33.30 1.94
CA HIS A 38 -5.44 -32.98 0.57
C HIS A 38 -4.51 -31.94 -0.08
N ARG A 39 -3.19 -32.04 0.19
CA ARG A 39 -2.19 -31.05 -0.25
C ARG A 39 -2.22 -30.74 -1.75
N LYS A 40 -2.35 -31.77 -2.62
CA LYS A 40 -2.40 -31.58 -4.07
C LYS A 40 -3.62 -30.77 -4.52
N PRO A 41 -4.88 -31.14 -4.21
CA PRO A 41 -6.04 -30.35 -4.59
C PRO A 41 -6.06 -28.95 -3.96
N VAL A 42 -5.56 -28.77 -2.72
CA VAL A 42 -5.46 -27.44 -2.10
C VAL A 42 -4.46 -26.55 -2.85
N MET A 43 -3.26 -27.08 -3.17
CA MET A 43 -2.27 -26.34 -3.94
C MET A 43 -2.74 -26.01 -5.37
N ILE A 44 -3.39 -26.96 -6.05
CA ILE A 44 -3.96 -26.77 -7.38
C ILE A 44 -5.10 -25.74 -7.32
N GLY A 45 -5.96 -25.82 -6.31
CA GLY A 45 -7.05 -24.86 -6.11
C GLY A 45 -6.52 -23.44 -5.92
N TRP A 46 -5.50 -23.25 -5.08
CA TRP A 46 -4.85 -21.94 -4.89
C TRP A 46 -4.11 -21.45 -6.13
N ALA A 47 -3.40 -22.36 -6.84
CA ALA A 47 -2.75 -22.01 -8.10
C ALA A 47 -3.77 -21.59 -9.16
N GLY A 48 -4.88 -22.34 -9.30
CA GLY A 48 -5.99 -21.97 -10.18
C GLY A 48 -6.64 -20.63 -9.81
N LEU A 49 -6.86 -20.41 -8.51
CA LEU A 49 -7.39 -19.13 -8.01
C LEU A 49 -6.44 -17.97 -8.28
N ALA A 50 -5.14 -18.13 -8.03
CA ALA A 50 -4.13 -17.11 -8.31
C ALA A 50 -4.00 -16.82 -9.81
N LEU A 51 -4.05 -17.85 -10.67
CA LEU A 51 -4.05 -17.69 -12.12
C LEU A 51 -5.31 -16.98 -12.64
N ALA A 52 -6.48 -17.27 -12.08
CA ALA A 52 -7.72 -16.58 -12.42
C ALA A 52 -7.74 -15.13 -11.89
N ALA A 53 -7.13 -14.88 -10.74
CA ALA A 53 -7.00 -13.57 -10.14
C ALA A 53 -5.97 -12.67 -10.85
N ALA A 54 -4.92 -13.23 -11.43
CA ALA A 54 -3.81 -12.49 -12.00
C ALA A 54 -4.24 -11.44 -13.07
N PRO A 55 -5.07 -11.75 -14.08
CA PRO A 55 -5.51 -10.75 -15.06
C PRO A 55 -6.30 -9.62 -14.40
N LEU A 56 -7.17 -9.93 -13.44
CA LEU A 56 -7.94 -8.92 -12.70
C LEU A 56 -7.04 -8.05 -11.81
N ALA A 57 -6.01 -8.64 -11.20
CA ALA A 57 -5.04 -7.90 -10.40
C ALA A 57 -4.17 -6.96 -11.26
N VAL A 58 -3.80 -7.37 -12.47
CA VAL A 58 -3.01 -6.53 -13.40
C VAL A 58 -3.84 -5.36 -13.93
N THR A 59 -5.13 -5.58 -14.19
CA THR A 59 -6.04 -4.53 -14.71
C THR A 59 -6.69 -3.71 -13.58
N LEU A 60 -6.33 -3.95 -12.32
CA LEU A 60 -6.93 -3.25 -11.16
C LEU A 60 -6.79 -1.74 -11.27
N ASN A 61 -5.64 -1.23 -11.72
CA ASN A 61 -5.39 0.21 -11.80
C ASN A 61 -6.42 0.93 -12.68
N GLY A 62 -6.84 0.32 -13.80
CA GLY A 62 -7.89 0.85 -14.67
C GLY A 62 -9.33 0.78 -14.10
N ALA A 63 -9.54 0.04 -13.00
CA ALA A 63 -10.83 -0.03 -12.29
C ALA A 63 -10.88 0.88 -11.06
N LEU A 64 -9.82 1.66 -10.81
CA LEU A 64 -9.70 2.56 -9.65
C LEU A 64 -9.65 4.00 -10.12
N SER A 65 -10.18 4.92 -9.31
CA SER A 65 -10.17 6.35 -9.60
C SER A 65 -9.24 7.11 -8.65
N GLY A 66 -8.74 8.28 -9.09
CA GLY A 66 -8.06 9.23 -8.20
C GLY A 66 -8.99 9.94 -7.22
N ALA A 67 -10.30 9.77 -7.40
CA ALA A 67 -11.37 10.46 -6.68
C ALA A 67 -11.63 9.91 -5.27
N GLY A 68 -12.60 10.51 -4.60
CA GLY A 68 -13.12 10.04 -3.30
C GLY A 68 -12.62 10.81 -2.09
N TRP A 69 -11.91 11.91 -2.29
CA TRP A 69 -11.47 12.82 -1.22
C TRP A 69 -12.60 13.70 -0.69
N GLU A 70 -13.72 13.72 -1.36
CA GLU A 70 -14.87 14.51 -0.97
C GLU A 70 -15.71 13.83 0.11
N ALA A 71 -16.23 14.63 1.01
CA ALA A 71 -17.22 14.16 1.96
C ALA A 71 -18.57 14.03 1.24
N GLN A 72 -19.13 12.81 1.22
CA GLN A 72 -20.42 12.55 0.59
C GLN A 72 -21.53 13.44 1.17
N GLY A 73 -22.28 14.11 0.27
CA GLY A 73 -23.35 15.02 0.64
C GLY A 73 -22.87 16.40 1.10
N SER A 74 -21.60 16.74 0.91
CA SER A 74 -21.09 18.09 1.16
C SER A 74 -21.62 19.10 0.13
N THR A 75 -21.71 20.37 0.51
CA THR A 75 -22.12 21.44 -0.40
C THR A 75 -21.20 21.53 -1.63
N SER A 76 -19.90 21.31 -1.46
CA SER A 76 -18.95 21.30 -2.57
C SER A 76 -19.22 20.19 -3.57
N GLN A 77 -19.60 18.98 -3.11
CA GLN A 77 -20.01 17.90 -4.01
C GLN A 77 -21.30 18.26 -4.76
N ILE A 78 -22.30 18.80 -4.08
CA ILE A 78 -23.56 19.22 -4.71
C ILE A 78 -23.31 20.24 -5.81
N VAL A 79 -22.51 21.29 -5.53
CA VAL A 79 -22.13 22.31 -6.52
C VAL A 79 -21.39 21.71 -7.70
N ARG A 80 -20.47 20.76 -7.47
CA ARG A 80 -19.75 20.08 -8.54
C ARG A 80 -20.70 19.29 -9.43
N ASP A 81 -21.60 18.50 -8.84
CA ASP A 81 -22.60 17.72 -9.58
C ASP A 81 -23.54 18.61 -10.40
N GLU A 82 -23.90 19.79 -9.89
CA GLU A 82 -24.67 20.81 -10.63
C GLU A 82 -23.87 21.38 -11.79
N LEU A 83 -22.60 21.75 -11.55
CA LEU A 83 -21.73 22.25 -12.61
C LEU A 83 -21.53 21.24 -13.74
N ARG A 84 -21.35 19.96 -13.42
CA ARG A 84 -21.25 18.87 -14.40
C ARG A 84 -22.53 18.72 -15.24
N ARG A 85 -23.69 18.80 -14.58
CA ARG A 85 -24.98 18.59 -15.22
C ARG A 85 -25.39 19.77 -16.09
N ASP A 86 -25.26 20.99 -15.57
CA ASP A 86 -25.88 22.18 -16.15
C ASP A 86 -24.88 23.08 -16.89
N PHE A 87 -23.57 22.92 -16.62
CA PHE A 87 -22.48 23.76 -17.15
C PHE A 87 -21.32 22.94 -17.74
N ALA A 88 -21.56 21.74 -18.23
CA ALA A 88 -20.54 20.86 -18.77
C ALA A 88 -19.69 21.51 -19.90
N SER A 89 -20.29 22.41 -20.67
CA SER A 89 -19.61 23.15 -21.74
C SER A 89 -18.70 24.30 -21.27
N LEU A 90 -18.80 24.69 -19.98
CA LEU A 90 -18.01 25.79 -19.42
C LEU A 90 -16.73 25.32 -18.69
N GLY A 91 -16.37 24.06 -18.85
CA GLY A 91 -15.10 23.54 -18.32
C GLY A 91 -15.15 23.19 -16.83
N ALA A 92 -16.30 22.68 -16.34
CA ALA A 92 -16.39 22.10 -14.99
C ALA A 92 -15.33 21.01 -14.77
N GLU A 93 -14.85 20.40 -15.85
CA GLU A 93 -13.79 19.39 -15.91
C GLU A 93 -12.64 19.85 -16.83
N ALA A 94 -12.10 21.05 -16.54
CA ALA A 94 -11.03 21.63 -17.33
C ALA A 94 -9.65 21.40 -16.70
N ALA A 95 -8.66 21.18 -17.55
CA ALA A 95 -7.27 21.48 -17.25
C ALA A 95 -6.94 22.90 -17.73
N TYR A 96 -5.95 23.50 -17.11
CA TYR A 96 -5.46 24.81 -17.55
C TYR A 96 -4.09 24.62 -18.21
N VAL A 97 -3.97 25.10 -19.44
CA VAL A 97 -2.67 25.24 -20.08
C VAL A 97 -2.16 26.66 -19.80
N VAL A 98 -1.04 26.75 -19.15
CA VAL A 98 -0.36 28.01 -18.86
C VAL A 98 0.59 28.30 -20.01
N PHE A 99 0.22 29.23 -20.86
CA PHE A 99 1.04 29.71 -21.98
C PHE A 99 1.78 30.97 -21.56
N GLN A 100 3.09 31.01 -21.72
CA GLN A 100 3.91 32.17 -21.42
C GLN A 100 4.86 32.47 -22.57
N GLN A 101 5.03 33.75 -22.92
CA GLN A 101 6.00 34.22 -23.92
C GLN A 101 6.71 35.49 -23.46
N ASP A 102 7.86 35.78 -24.09
CA ASP A 102 8.70 36.94 -23.70
C ASP A 102 8.07 38.29 -24.03
N ALA A 103 7.31 38.40 -25.14
CA ALA A 103 6.63 39.63 -25.56
C ALA A 103 5.16 39.61 -25.09
N PRO A 104 4.51 40.77 -24.90
CA PRO A 104 3.07 40.82 -24.66
C PRO A 104 2.29 40.13 -25.78
N ILE A 105 1.29 39.34 -25.42
CA ILE A 105 0.45 38.57 -26.38
C ILE A 105 -0.27 39.48 -27.38
N ALA A 106 -0.65 40.69 -26.92
CA ALA A 106 -1.29 41.67 -27.79
C ALA A 106 -0.36 42.24 -28.90
N GLU A 107 0.96 42.21 -28.64
CA GLU A 107 1.98 42.69 -29.60
C GLU A 107 2.51 41.56 -30.52
N SER A 108 2.46 40.33 -30.06
CA SER A 108 2.92 39.16 -30.81
C SER A 108 1.96 37.98 -30.61
N PRO A 109 0.79 37.98 -31.27
CA PRO A 109 -0.23 36.94 -31.10
C PRO A 109 0.06 35.61 -31.81
N GLU A 110 1.03 35.62 -32.74
CA GLU A 110 1.26 34.51 -33.67
C GLU A 110 1.63 33.20 -32.97
N ALA A 111 2.38 33.30 -31.88
CA ALA A 111 2.79 32.11 -31.10
C ALA A 111 1.59 31.48 -30.42
N LEU A 112 0.70 32.28 -29.81
CA LEU A 112 -0.54 31.79 -29.20
C LEU A 112 -1.49 31.25 -30.23
N ASP A 113 -1.61 31.91 -31.46
CA ASP A 113 -2.45 31.41 -32.54
C ASP A 113 -1.99 30.03 -33.03
N ALA A 114 -0.69 29.87 -33.24
CA ALA A 114 -0.09 28.60 -33.65
C ALA A 114 -0.31 27.51 -32.56
N PHE A 115 -0.18 27.87 -31.31
CA PHE A 115 -0.42 26.96 -30.18
C PHE A 115 -1.90 26.56 -30.09
N MET A 116 -2.85 27.49 -30.16
CA MET A 116 -4.29 27.23 -30.17
C MET A 116 -4.71 26.29 -31.30
N ALA A 117 -4.12 26.46 -32.50
CA ALA A 117 -4.37 25.59 -33.62
C ALA A 117 -3.93 24.12 -33.35
N GLN A 118 -2.81 23.94 -32.64
CA GLN A 118 -2.32 22.61 -32.27
C GLN A 118 -3.15 21.99 -31.13
N LEU A 119 -3.69 22.79 -30.20
CA LEU A 119 -4.55 22.31 -29.11
C LEU A 119 -5.91 21.81 -29.57
N ALA A 120 -6.40 22.24 -30.75
CA ALA A 120 -7.72 21.86 -31.27
C ALA A 120 -7.89 20.34 -31.44
N ASP A 121 -6.82 19.63 -31.82
CA ASP A 121 -6.80 18.17 -32.02
C ASP A 121 -5.95 17.43 -30.99
N ALA A 122 -5.61 18.07 -29.84
CA ALA A 122 -4.74 17.50 -28.84
C ALA A 122 -5.36 16.24 -28.21
N PRO A 123 -4.57 15.18 -27.98
CA PRO A 123 -5.00 14.04 -27.19
C PRO A 123 -5.51 14.49 -25.82
N GLY A 124 -6.53 13.80 -25.29
CA GLY A 124 -7.13 14.15 -24.00
C GLY A 124 -7.99 15.43 -23.99
N SER A 125 -7.95 16.25 -25.07
CA SER A 125 -8.75 17.48 -25.19
C SER A 125 -10.09 17.22 -25.89
N ALA A 126 -11.18 17.71 -25.31
CA ALA A 126 -12.51 17.80 -25.94
C ALA A 126 -12.76 19.19 -26.57
N GLY A 127 -11.87 20.15 -26.32
CA GLY A 127 -11.91 21.51 -26.84
C GLY A 127 -11.14 22.48 -25.95
N ALA A 128 -10.73 23.60 -26.51
CA ALA A 128 -9.98 24.64 -25.79
C ALA A 128 -10.64 26.00 -25.99
N VAL A 129 -10.59 26.82 -24.95
CA VAL A 129 -11.14 28.19 -24.96
C VAL A 129 -9.99 29.18 -25.18
N ASP A 130 -10.08 29.97 -26.24
CA ASP A 130 -9.12 31.05 -26.47
C ASP A 130 -9.29 32.14 -25.39
N PRO A 131 -8.24 32.41 -24.58
CA PRO A 131 -8.31 33.37 -23.49
C PRO A 131 -8.66 34.79 -23.94
N ARG A 132 -8.41 35.16 -25.20
CA ARG A 132 -8.70 36.46 -25.79
C ARG A 132 -10.18 36.65 -26.09
N THR A 133 -10.95 35.58 -26.20
CA THR A 133 -12.40 35.60 -26.47
C THR A 133 -13.22 35.80 -25.18
N MET A 134 -12.57 35.64 -24.03
CA MET A 134 -13.21 35.81 -22.74
C MET A 134 -13.22 37.30 -22.32
N PRO A 135 -14.23 37.74 -21.55
CA PRO A 135 -14.22 39.07 -20.97
C PRO A 135 -12.95 39.31 -20.14
N ALA A 136 -12.44 40.55 -20.13
CA ALA A 136 -11.22 40.88 -19.40
C ALA A 136 -11.34 40.60 -17.89
N GLU A 137 -12.56 40.68 -17.34
CA GLU A 137 -12.89 40.33 -15.95
C GLU A 137 -12.70 38.87 -15.62
N ALA A 138 -12.70 37.99 -16.63
CA ALA A 138 -12.38 36.57 -16.45
C ALA A 138 -10.90 36.31 -16.07
N GLY A 139 -10.05 37.32 -16.28
CA GLY A 139 -8.66 37.28 -15.83
C GLY A 139 -7.83 36.18 -16.48
N MET A 140 -8.16 35.76 -17.69
CA MET A 140 -7.44 34.66 -18.40
C MET A 140 -6.10 35.09 -18.98
N ILE A 141 -5.82 36.40 -19.04
CA ILE A 141 -4.51 36.95 -19.40
C ILE A 141 -4.01 37.75 -18.20
N ALA A 142 -2.76 37.45 -17.80
CA ALA A 142 -2.12 38.10 -16.65
C ALA A 142 -1.90 39.63 -16.91
N GLN A 143 -1.71 40.39 -15.86
CA GLN A 143 -1.51 41.84 -15.95
C GLN A 143 -0.26 42.24 -16.74
N ASP A 144 0.73 41.36 -16.80
CA ASP A 144 1.95 41.51 -17.59
C ASP A 144 1.72 41.40 -19.11
N GLY A 145 0.54 40.90 -19.52
CA GLY A 145 0.17 40.60 -20.90
C GLY A 145 0.94 39.47 -21.54
N ARG A 146 1.80 38.77 -20.81
CA ARG A 146 2.72 37.74 -21.34
C ARG A 146 2.27 36.30 -21.03
N THR A 147 1.48 36.15 -19.98
CA THR A 147 1.00 34.85 -19.52
C THR A 147 -0.50 34.73 -19.75
N ALA A 148 -0.94 33.63 -20.35
CA ALA A 148 -2.35 33.34 -20.59
C ALA A 148 -2.72 31.96 -20.03
N LEU A 149 -3.94 31.83 -19.52
CA LEU A 149 -4.55 30.59 -19.12
C LEU A 149 -5.51 30.11 -20.23
N VAL A 150 -5.20 29.01 -20.86
CA VAL A 150 -6.07 28.35 -21.83
C VAL A 150 -6.83 27.25 -21.08
N ALA A 151 -8.14 27.42 -20.93
CA ALA A 151 -8.99 26.38 -20.37
C ALA A 151 -9.23 25.29 -21.42
N VAL A 152 -8.87 24.06 -21.12
CA VAL A 152 -9.03 22.90 -21.98
C VAL A 152 -10.01 21.93 -21.35
N ALA A 153 -11.16 21.73 -21.96
CA ALA A 153 -12.11 20.70 -21.57
C ALA A 153 -11.48 19.32 -21.80
N LEU A 154 -11.48 18.47 -20.78
CA LEU A 154 -10.92 17.12 -20.88
C LEU A 154 -11.92 16.15 -21.50
N LYS A 155 -11.42 15.12 -22.17
CA LYS A 155 -12.22 13.98 -22.64
C LYS A 155 -12.55 13.07 -21.44
N GLY A 156 -13.77 12.53 -21.44
CA GLY A 156 -14.25 11.67 -20.37
C GLY A 156 -15.28 12.38 -19.50
N THR A 157 -16.09 11.59 -18.83
CA THR A 157 -17.16 12.05 -17.94
C THR A 157 -17.05 11.47 -16.55
N GLU A 158 -16.20 10.46 -16.39
CA GLU A 158 -15.96 9.81 -15.10
C GLU A 158 -14.64 10.28 -14.49
N ASP A 159 -14.61 10.39 -13.18
CA ASP A 159 -13.42 10.80 -12.42
C ASP A 159 -12.19 9.91 -12.67
N ALA A 160 -12.40 8.70 -13.18
CA ALA A 160 -11.33 7.77 -13.54
C ALA A 160 -10.61 8.18 -14.85
N ASP A 161 -11.35 8.76 -15.82
CA ASP A 161 -10.84 9.08 -17.15
C ASP A 161 -10.08 10.42 -17.18
N LEU A 162 -10.47 11.35 -16.31
CA LEU A 162 -9.98 12.72 -16.35
C LEU A 162 -8.47 12.87 -16.05
N PRO A 163 -7.88 12.15 -15.09
CA PRO A 163 -6.42 12.17 -14.91
C PRO A 163 -5.66 11.61 -16.10
N GLU A 164 -6.18 10.58 -16.77
CA GLU A 164 -5.57 10.00 -17.97
C GLU A 164 -5.59 11.02 -19.11
N SER A 165 -6.74 11.62 -19.38
CA SER A 165 -6.89 12.66 -20.41
C SER A 165 -6.01 13.89 -20.13
N ALA A 166 -5.90 14.32 -18.87
CA ALA A 166 -4.99 15.41 -18.50
C ALA A 166 -3.52 15.02 -18.67
N GLY A 167 -3.17 13.77 -18.43
CA GLY A 167 -1.83 13.23 -18.66
C GLY A 167 -1.48 13.16 -20.14
N GLU A 168 -2.39 12.68 -20.99
CA GLU A 168 -2.22 12.69 -22.45
C GLU A 168 -2.02 14.10 -22.99
N LEU A 169 -2.82 15.06 -22.49
CA LEU A 169 -2.66 16.47 -22.84
C LEU A 169 -1.29 17.01 -22.40
N GLY A 170 -0.85 16.69 -21.20
CA GLY A 170 0.46 17.11 -20.67
C GLY A 170 1.63 16.55 -21.46
N ASP A 171 1.58 15.26 -21.82
CA ASP A 171 2.59 14.61 -22.65
C ASP A 171 2.62 15.20 -24.05
N TYR A 172 1.45 15.49 -24.64
CA TYR A 172 1.33 16.14 -25.92
C TYR A 172 1.94 17.54 -25.92
N VAL A 173 1.57 18.39 -24.95
CA VAL A 173 2.07 19.75 -24.81
C VAL A 173 3.59 19.77 -24.65
N LYS A 174 4.17 18.85 -23.86
CA LYS A 174 5.62 18.69 -23.74
C LYS A 174 6.33 18.23 -25.01
N SER A 175 5.62 17.59 -25.93
CA SER A 175 6.17 17.11 -27.19
C SER A 175 6.18 18.17 -28.30
N LEU A 176 5.52 19.32 -28.07
CA LEU A 176 5.43 20.38 -29.05
C LEU A 176 6.79 21.08 -29.25
N ASP A 177 7.11 21.36 -30.50
CA ASP A 177 8.26 22.21 -30.87
C ASP A 177 7.79 23.66 -30.85
N LEU A 178 8.10 24.36 -29.75
CA LEU A 178 7.66 25.72 -29.51
C LEU A 178 8.76 26.71 -29.92
N PRO A 179 8.40 27.92 -30.37
CA PRO A 179 9.37 28.98 -30.66
C PRO A 179 10.21 29.35 -29.41
N ASP A 180 11.41 29.86 -29.65
CA ASP A 180 12.26 30.38 -28.58
C ASP A 180 11.52 31.44 -27.75
N GLY A 181 11.62 31.34 -26.42
CA GLY A 181 10.95 32.26 -25.50
C GLY A 181 9.49 31.94 -25.21
N VAL A 182 8.95 30.83 -25.72
CA VAL A 182 7.62 30.32 -25.38
C VAL A 182 7.72 29.11 -24.46
N THR A 183 7.01 29.14 -23.35
CA THR A 183 6.86 27.99 -22.44
C THR A 183 5.39 27.67 -22.26
N VAL A 184 5.10 26.36 -22.16
CA VAL A 184 3.73 25.88 -22.00
C VAL A 184 3.73 24.70 -21.02
N ASP A 185 2.87 24.80 -20.02
CA ASP A 185 2.67 23.77 -19.01
C ASP A 185 1.19 23.52 -18.77
N VAL A 186 0.86 22.29 -18.37
CA VAL A 186 -0.53 21.90 -18.08
C VAL A 186 -0.70 21.75 -16.57
N THR A 187 -1.67 22.46 -16.00
CA THR A 187 -1.99 22.42 -14.57
C THR A 187 -3.49 22.30 -14.32
N GLY A 188 -3.90 22.34 -13.08
CA GLY A 188 -5.27 22.13 -12.65
C GLY A 188 -5.42 20.80 -11.92
N GLU A 189 -6.59 20.56 -11.35
CA GLU A 189 -6.84 19.40 -10.48
C GLU A 189 -6.43 18.07 -11.14
N TRP A 190 -6.91 17.82 -12.34
CA TRP A 190 -6.72 16.54 -13.03
C TRP A 190 -5.29 16.33 -13.55
N ALA A 191 -4.61 17.41 -13.94
CA ALA A 191 -3.19 17.34 -14.30
C ALA A 191 -2.31 17.04 -13.08
N VAL A 192 -2.62 17.64 -11.92
CA VAL A 192 -1.94 17.33 -10.65
C VAL A 192 -2.18 15.88 -10.25
N TRP A 193 -3.41 15.37 -10.38
CA TRP A 193 -3.71 13.96 -10.10
C TRP A 193 -3.02 13.00 -11.05
N SER A 194 -2.92 13.34 -12.33
CA SER A 194 -2.17 12.54 -13.31
C SER A 194 -0.70 12.42 -12.94
N ASP A 195 -0.03 13.56 -12.73
CA ASP A 195 1.38 13.57 -12.35
C ASP A 195 1.63 12.95 -11.00
N PHE A 196 0.72 13.13 -10.03
CA PHE A 196 0.78 12.49 -8.73
C PHE A 196 0.68 10.95 -8.83
N ASN A 197 -0.25 10.44 -9.64
CA ASN A 197 -0.40 9.00 -9.85
C ASN A 197 0.86 8.40 -10.47
N ARG A 198 1.46 9.06 -11.47
CA ARG A 198 2.73 8.65 -12.09
C ARG A 198 3.89 8.67 -11.08
N SER A 199 4.03 9.76 -10.31
CA SER A 199 5.06 9.86 -9.26
C SER A 199 4.89 8.79 -8.18
N ASN A 200 3.64 8.50 -7.79
CA ASN A 200 3.32 7.47 -6.82
C ASN A 200 3.68 6.06 -7.34
N GLU A 201 3.38 5.76 -8.60
CA GLU A 201 3.75 4.49 -9.23
C GLU A 201 5.28 4.30 -9.29
N GLU A 202 6.01 5.33 -9.71
CA GLU A 202 7.49 5.33 -9.70
C GLU A 202 8.04 5.15 -8.28
N ALA A 203 7.45 5.84 -7.29
CA ALA A 203 7.85 5.73 -5.89
C ALA A 203 7.58 4.34 -5.32
N LEU A 204 6.45 3.71 -5.68
CA LEU A 204 6.14 2.33 -5.29
C LEU A 204 7.18 1.34 -5.83
N HIS A 205 7.50 1.40 -7.12
CA HIS A 205 8.53 0.54 -7.70
C HIS A 205 9.89 0.70 -7.01
N LYS A 206 10.30 1.94 -6.71
CA LYS A 206 11.52 2.21 -5.94
C LYS A 206 11.44 1.65 -4.51
N ALA A 207 10.30 1.85 -3.84
CA ALA A 207 10.08 1.34 -2.49
C ALA A 207 10.07 -0.19 -2.43
N GLU A 208 9.49 -0.87 -3.42
CA GLU A 208 9.50 -2.33 -3.54
C GLU A 208 10.93 -2.87 -3.68
N LEU A 209 11.75 -2.25 -4.50
CA LEU A 209 13.15 -2.65 -4.65
C LEU A 209 13.96 -2.39 -3.38
N LEU A 210 13.79 -1.20 -2.76
CA LEU A 210 14.51 -0.81 -1.55
C LEU A 210 14.10 -1.62 -0.32
N SER A 211 12.84 -2.04 -0.20
CA SER A 211 12.35 -2.85 0.92
C SER A 211 12.41 -4.35 0.62
N GLY A 212 12.22 -4.77 -0.62
CA GLY A 212 12.18 -6.17 -1.02
C GLY A 212 13.52 -6.86 -0.82
N ILE A 213 14.63 -6.23 -1.23
CA ILE A 213 15.97 -6.81 -1.07
C ILE A 213 16.32 -7.05 0.42
N PRO A 214 16.22 -6.06 1.32
CA PRO A 214 16.43 -6.29 2.75
C PRO A 214 15.47 -7.35 3.34
N SER A 215 14.21 -7.36 2.91
CA SER A 215 13.22 -8.34 3.38
C SER A 215 13.63 -9.77 3.01
N VAL A 216 14.06 -9.99 1.77
CA VAL A 216 14.57 -11.30 1.32
C VAL A 216 15.82 -11.70 2.11
N ILE A 217 16.75 -10.77 2.35
CA ILE A 217 17.95 -11.03 3.15
C ILE A 217 17.56 -11.42 4.59
N LEU A 218 16.64 -10.68 5.21
CA LEU A 218 16.16 -10.99 6.56
C LEU A 218 15.46 -12.35 6.63
N LEU A 219 14.63 -12.68 5.63
CA LEU A 219 14.00 -13.99 5.52
C LEU A 219 15.03 -15.11 5.33
N LEU A 220 16.06 -14.90 4.52
CA LEU A 220 17.16 -15.86 4.34
C LEU A 220 17.96 -16.05 5.64
N LEU A 221 18.18 -14.98 6.39
CA LEU A 221 18.85 -15.05 7.71
C LEU A 221 17.98 -15.78 8.74
N ALA A 222 16.66 -15.51 8.76
CA ALA A 222 15.72 -16.13 9.68
C ALA A 222 15.52 -17.62 9.40
N PHE A 223 15.36 -17.97 8.13
CA PHE A 223 15.05 -19.36 7.73
C PHE A 223 16.27 -20.18 7.34
N GLY A 224 17.38 -19.57 7.01
CA GLY A 224 18.63 -20.24 6.66
C GLY A 224 18.65 -20.91 5.29
N THR A 225 17.54 -21.00 4.56
CA THR A 225 17.43 -21.58 3.22
C THR A 225 16.51 -20.75 2.31
N ALA A 226 16.87 -20.66 1.03
CA ALA A 226 16.05 -19.95 0.03
C ALA A 226 14.63 -20.54 -0.12
N LEU A 227 14.51 -21.87 0.03
CA LEU A 227 13.22 -22.55 -0.06
C LEU A 227 12.26 -22.09 1.05
N ALA A 228 12.73 -22.06 2.28
CA ALA A 228 11.92 -21.65 3.42
C ALA A 228 11.67 -20.12 3.44
N ALA A 229 12.65 -19.32 3.01
CA ALA A 229 12.51 -17.88 2.86
C ALA A 229 11.54 -17.48 1.73
N GLY A 230 11.43 -18.31 0.69
CA GLY A 230 10.49 -18.08 -0.41
C GLY A 230 9.02 -18.37 -0.07
N LEU A 231 8.74 -19.21 0.93
CA LEU A 231 7.37 -19.54 1.31
C LEU A 231 6.52 -18.33 1.71
N PRO A 232 6.98 -17.44 2.60
CA PRO A 232 6.24 -16.22 2.94
C PRO A 232 5.91 -15.36 1.73
N LEU A 233 6.86 -15.20 0.81
CA LEU A 233 6.68 -14.37 -0.38
C LEU A 233 5.63 -14.95 -1.33
N ILE A 234 5.70 -16.25 -1.60
CA ILE A 234 4.72 -16.93 -2.47
C ILE A 234 3.31 -16.82 -1.88
N LEU A 235 3.18 -16.98 -0.57
CA LEU A 235 1.89 -16.86 0.11
C LEU A 235 1.35 -15.44 0.10
N ALA A 236 2.21 -14.45 0.36
CA ALA A 236 1.83 -13.05 0.29
C ALA A 236 1.36 -12.68 -1.12
N VAL A 237 2.13 -13.05 -2.15
CA VAL A 237 1.76 -12.80 -3.55
C VAL A 237 0.43 -13.49 -3.92
N ALA A 238 0.23 -14.74 -3.55
CA ALA A 238 -1.02 -15.45 -3.82
C ALA A 238 -2.21 -14.78 -3.11
N GLY A 239 -2.05 -14.39 -1.86
CA GLY A 239 -3.10 -13.71 -1.09
C GLY A 239 -3.40 -12.31 -1.63
N ILE A 240 -2.37 -11.53 -1.95
CA ILE A 240 -2.52 -10.18 -2.54
C ILE A 240 -3.20 -10.26 -3.91
N ALA A 241 -2.83 -11.21 -4.77
CA ALA A 241 -3.48 -11.39 -6.07
C ALA A 241 -5.00 -11.61 -5.94
N VAL A 242 -5.40 -12.45 -4.98
CA VAL A 242 -6.82 -12.68 -4.67
C VAL A 242 -7.49 -11.42 -4.09
N GLY A 243 -6.79 -10.72 -3.20
CA GLY A 243 -7.24 -9.45 -2.64
C GLY A 243 -7.47 -8.39 -3.72
N PHE A 244 -6.52 -8.23 -4.65
CA PHE A 244 -6.59 -7.31 -5.78
C PHE A 244 -7.69 -7.67 -6.77
N ALA A 245 -7.84 -8.95 -7.11
CA ALA A 245 -8.95 -9.40 -7.94
C ALA A 245 -10.31 -9.10 -7.30
N SER A 246 -10.44 -9.30 -5.99
CA SER A 246 -11.65 -8.95 -5.24
C SER A 246 -11.91 -7.45 -5.26
N LEU A 247 -10.85 -6.64 -5.13
CA LEU A 247 -10.93 -5.18 -5.20
C LEU A 247 -11.29 -4.70 -6.61
N HIS A 248 -10.75 -5.32 -7.66
CA HIS A 248 -11.10 -5.04 -9.06
C HIS A 248 -12.61 -5.27 -9.30
N LEU A 249 -13.13 -6.43 -8.88
CA LEU A 249 -14.55 -6.75 -9.04
C LEU A 249 -15.46 -5.75 -8.29
N LEU A 250 -15.03 -5.21 -7.18
CA LEU A 250 -15.75 -4.17 -6.46
C LEU A 250 -15.61 -2.81 -7.15
N GLY A 251 -14.43 -2.48 -7.69
CA GLY A 251 -14.15 -1.25 -8.41
C GLY A 251 -15.00 -1.07 -9.66
N THR A 252 -15.43 -2.19 -10.30
CA THR A 252 -16.38 -2.14 -11.43
C THR A 252 -17.82 -1.82 -11.01
N GLN A 253 -18.15 -1.83 -9.72
CA GLN A 253 -19.50 -1.59 -9.21
C GLN A 253 -19.62 -0.30 -8.40
N MET A 254 -18.51 0.22 -7.90
CA MET A 254 -18.46 1.42 -7.10
C MET A 254 -17.11 2.12 -7.28
N PRO A 255 -17.06 3.47 -7.27
CA PRO A 255 -15.81 4.19 -7.40
C PRO A 255 -14.91 3.89 -6.19
N LEU A 256 -13.76 3.28 -6.46
CA LEU A 256 -12.74 2.99 -5.45
C LEU A 256 -11.48 3.79 -5.77
N SER A 257 -10.84 4.30 -4.73
CA SER A 257 -9.62 5.07 -4.88
C SER A 257 -8.40 4.19 -5.18
N VAL A 258 -7.49 4.66 -6.02
CA VAL A 258 -6.17 4.05 -6.30
C VAL A 258 -5.35 3.79 -5.03
N TRP A 259 -5.54 4.57 -3.98
CA TRP A 259 -4.94 4.36 -2.67
C TRP A 259 -5.28 3.01 -2.04
N SER A 260 -6.46 2.45 -2.35
CA SER A 260 -6.86 1.13 -1.84
C SER A 260 -5.90 0.02 -2.27
N MET A 261 -5.36 0.09 -3.50
CA MET A 261 -4.38 -0.86 -4.00
C MET A 261 -3.05 -0.76 -3.23
N ASN A 262 -2.53 0.47 -3.05
CA ASN A 262 -1.26 0.69 -2.38
C ASN A 262 -1.26 0.18 -0.94
N PHE A 263 -2.29 0.54 -0.17
CA PHE A 263 -2.42 0.10 1.22
C PHE A 263 -2.70 -1.40 1.34
N ALA A 264 -3.50 -1.96 0.42
CA ALA A 264 -3.76 -3.39 0.35
C ALA A 264 -2.48 -4.20 0.09
N MET A 265 -1.61 -3.72 -0.83
CA MET A 265 -0.33 -4.34 -1.13
C MET A 265 0.62 -4.28 0.07
N MET A 266 0.82 -3.10 0.63
CA MET A 266 1.73 -2.91 1.78
C MET A 266 1.33 -3.78 2.97
N LEU A 267 0.05 -3.74 3.36
CA LEU A 267 -0.43 -4.51 4.51
C LEU A 267 -0.48 -6.01 4.21
N GLY A 268 -0.92 -6.39 3.00
CA GLY A 268 -0.97 -7.79 2.56
C GLY A 268 0.41 -8.44 2.57
N LEU A 269 1.45 -7.73 2.07
CA LEU A 269 2.82 -8.23 2.09
C LEU A 269 3.36 -8.36 3.53
N ALA A 270 3.21 -7.34 4.35
CA ALA A 270 3.67 -7.34 5.73
C ALA A 270 3.04 -8.50 6.53
N VAL A 271 1.70 -8.58 6.50
CA VAL A 271 0.94 -9.62 7.21
C VAL A 271 1.24 -11.01 6.65
N GLY A 272 1.42 -11.14 5.34
CA GLY A 272 1.76 -12.42 4.69
C GLY A 272 3.11 -12.96 5.12
N ILE A 273 4.11 -12.11 5.22
CA ILE A 273 5.43 -12.46 5.72
C ILE A 273 5.35 -12.87 7.20
N ASP A 274 4.72 -12.05 8.04
CA ASP A 274 4.66 -12.27 9.49
C ASP A 274 3.90 -13.54 9.86
N TYR A 275 2.72 -13.77 9.25
CA TYR A 275 1.93 -14.97 9.53
C TYR A 275 2.64 -16.24 9.09
N SER A 276 3.27 -16.19 7.92
CA SER A 276 4.05 -17.31 7.42
C SER A 276 5.27 -17.60 8.27
N LEU A 277 6.01 -16.55 8.67
CA LEU A 277 7.17 -16.69 9.56
C LEU A 277 6.78 -17.39 10.86
N PHE A 278 5.69 -16.98 11.47
CA PHE A 278 5.22 -17.51 12.74
C PHE A 278 4.81 -18.99 12.61
N ILE A 279 4.05 -19.32 11.57
CA ILE A 279 3.61 -20.72 11.32
C ILE A 279 4.80 -21.61 10.95
N VAL A 280 5.71 -21.18 10.07
CA VAL A 280 6.87 -21.97 9.66
C VAL A 280 7.82 -22.21 10.82
N SER A 281 8.09 -21.19 11.63
CA SER A 281 8.94 -21.33 12.82
C SER A 281 8.36 -22.36 13.79
N ARG A 282 7.05 -22.25 14.11
CA ARG A 282 6.40 -23.21 15.01
C ARG A 282 6.36 -24.62 14.43
N TYR A 283 6.14 -24.78 13.13
CA TYR A 283 6.19 -26.08 12.48
C TYR A 283 7.58 -26.72 12.61
N ARG A 284 8.65 -25.95 12.46
CA ARG A 284 10.03 -26.41 12.63
C ARG A 284 10.31 -26.87 14.07
N GLU A 285 9.80 -26.12 15.07
CA GLU A 285 9.92 -26.51 16.48
C GLU A 285 9.25 -27.85 16.74
N GLU A 286 7.98 -28.02 16.35
CA GLU A 286 7.23 -29.27 16.51
C GLU A 286 7.94 -30.47 15.82
N ARG A 287 8.53 -30.24 14.64
CA ARG A 287 9.30 -31.27 13.94
C ARG A 287 10.63 -31.58 14.64
N ALA A 288 11.30 -30.60 15.19
CA ALA A 288 12.53 -30.78 15.96
C ALA A 288 12.29 -31.57 17.26
N GLU A 289 11.12 -31.40 17.88
CA GLU A 289 10.66 -32.16 19.05
C GLU A 289 10.26 -33.62 18.70
N GLY A 290 10.34 -34.02 17.43
CA GLY A 290 10.11 -35.38 16.98
C GLY A 290 8.67 -35.69 16.54
N ALA A 291 7.77 -34.70 16.48
CA ALA A 291 6.43 -34.92 15.98
C ALA A 291 6.44 -35.32 14.49
N ASN A 292 5.58 -36.24 14.07
CA ASN A 292 5.39 -36.56 12.66
C ASN A 292 4.75 -35.37 11.92
N GLU A 293 4.78 -35.36 10.58
CA GLU A 293 4.29 -34.23 9.75
C GLU A 293 2.85 -33.83 10.07
N MET A 294 1.95 -34.81 10.28
CA MET A 294 0.54 -34.57 10.49
C MET A 294 0.22 -34.04 11.88
N ASP A 295 0.95 -34.49 12.89
CA ASP A 295 0.81 -33.99 14.24
C ASP A 295 1.48 -32.62 14.39
N ALA A 296 2.67 -32.44 13.86
CA ALA A 296 3.36 -31.16 13.82
C ALA A 296 2.49 -30.06 13.20
N ILE A 297 1.87 -30.30 12.03
CA ILE A 297 1.04 -29.29 11.39
C ILE A 297 -0.26 -29.04 12.17
N GLY A 298 -0.84 -30.07 12.79
CA GLY A 298 -2.02 -29.96 13.64
C GLY A 298 -1.76 -29.12 14.87
N ASN A 299 -0.64 -29.36 15.57
CA ASN A 299 -0.22 -28.63 16.75
C ASN A 299 0.15 -27.18 16.41
N THR A 300 0.87 -26.98 15.29
CA THR A 300 1.23 -25.66 14.79
C THR A 300 0.01 -24.79 14.58
N LEU A 301 -1.02 -25.27 13.88
CA LEU A 301 -2.22 -24.44 13.66
C LEU A 301 -3.14 -24.41 14.86
N GLY A 302 -3.05 -25.39 15.76
CA GLY A 302 -3.73 -25.35 17.07
C GLY A 302 -3.22 -24.24 17.98
N THR A 303 -1.96 -23.83 17.82
CA THR A 303 -1.29 -22.78 18.62
C THR A 303 -1.03 -21.52 17.77
N ALA A 304 0.01 -21.53 16.94
CA ALA A 304 0.39 -20.42 16.07
C ALA A 304 -0.71 -20.00 15.11
N GLY A 305 -1.42 -20.97 14.48
CA GLY A 305 -2.54 -20.66 13.61
C GLY A 305 -3.69 -19.97 14.32
N LYS A 306 -3.94 -20.30 15.60
CA LYS A 306 -4.95 -19.60 16.41
C LYS A 306 -4.55 -18.14 16.67
N ALA A 307 -3.28 -17.89 16.96
CA ALA A 307 -2.75 -16.55 17.16
C ALA A 307 -2.87 -15.73 15.85
N VAL A 308 -2.50 -16.31 14.71
CA VAL A 308 -2.63 -15.70 13.37
C VAL A 308 -4.09 -15.35 13.07
N PHE A 309 -5.03 -16.27 13.31
CA PHE A 309 -6.45 -16.04 13.09
C PHE A 309 -7.00 -14.88 13.95
N LEU A 310 -6.67 -14.87 15.24
CA LEU A 310 -7.11 -13.81 16.15
C LEU A 310 -6.49 -12.46 15.79
N SER A 311 -5.20 -12.46 15.40
CA SER A 311 -4.51 -11.25 14.93
C SER A 311 -5.17 -10.71 13.66
N ALA A 312 -5.43 -11.55 12.65
CA ALA A 312 -6.12 -11.15 11.43
C ALA A 312 -7.51 -10.56 11.74
N LEU A 313 -8.27 -11.22 12.62
CA LEU A 313 -9.59 -10.74 13.04
C LEU A 313 -9.51 -9.37 13.73
N THR A 314 -8.54 -9.15 14.59
CA THR A 314 -8.30 -7.86 15.25
C THR A 314 -7.98 -6.77 14.23
N VAL A 315 -7.12 -7.06 13.24
CA VAL A 315 -6.79 -6.12 12.17
C VAL A 315 -8.03 -5.77 11.36
N VAL A 316 -8.83 -6.78 10.97
CA VAL A 316 -10.07 -6.57 10.22
C VAL A 316 -11.05 -5.69 11.01
N PHE A 317 -11.27 -5.93 12.31
CA PHE A 317 -12.14 -5.09 13.13
C PHE A 317 -11.61 -3.67 13.29
N SER A 318 -10.30 -3.50 13.45
CA SER A 318 -9.68 -2.16 13.53
C SER A 318 -9.87 -1.38 12.24
N LEU A 319 -9.67 -2.03 11.09
CA LEU A 319 -9.89 -1.42 9.77
C LEU A 319 -11.37 -1.15 9.50
N ALA A 320 -12.27 -2.01 9.98
CA ALA A 320 -13.70 -1.79 9.84
C ALA A 320 -14.18 -0.52 10.57
N ALA A 321 -13.52 -0.09 11.64
CA ALA A 321 -13.81 1.16 12.31
C ALA A 321 -13.63 2.40 11.40
N VAL A 322 -12.79 2.31 10.38
CA VAL A 322 -12.57 3.40 9.41
C VAL A 322 -13.83 3.70 8.59
N PHE A 323 -14.75 2.74 8.43
CA PHE A 323 -16.02 2.97 7.72
C PHE A 323 -16.92 4.03 8.39
N VAL A 324 -16.66 4.39 9.64
CA VAL A 324 -17.36 5.49 10.33
C VAL A 324 -17.01 6.85 9.69
N VAL A 325 -15.84 6.98 9.06
CA VAL A 325 -15.42 8.23 8.39
C VAL A 325 -16.20 8.37 7.07
N PRO A 326 -16.94 9.49 6.86
CA PRO A 326 -17.79 9.66 5.69
C PRO A 326 -17.01 10.16 4.45
N VAL A 327 -15.79 9.68 4.25
CA VAL A 327 -14.93 10.02 3.11
C VAL A 327 -14.59 8.73 2.37
N MET A 328 -14.91 8.67 1.08
CA MET A 328 -14.87 7.44 0.30
C MET A 328 -13.45 6.86 0.18
N VAL A 329 -12.42 7.70 0.04
CA VAL A 329 -11.03 7.26 -0.06
C VAL A 329 -10.60 6.42 1.14
N PHE A 330 -10.96 6.83 2.37
CA PHE A 330 -10.63 6.06 3.58
C PHE A 330 -11.36 4.72 3.64
N ARG A 331 -12.65 4.71 3.22
CA ARG A 331 -13.44 3.47 3.14
C ARG A 331 -12.87 2.52 2.09
N ALA A 332 -12.49 3.03 0.92
CA ALA A 332 -11.86 2.26 -0.13
C ALA A 332 -10.50 1.67 0.32
N MET A 333 -9.66 2.47 0.99
CA MET A 333 -8.40 2.01 1.58
C MET A 333 -8.62 0.89 2.61
N ALA A 334 -9.56 1.09 3.55
CA ALA A 334 -9.89 0.09 4.55
C ALA A 334 -10.40 -1.21 3.91
N LEU A 335 -11.24 -1.11 2.88
CA LEU A 335 -11.78 -2.26 2.15
C LEU A 335 -10.65 -3.04 1.45
N GLY A 336 -9.76 -2.36 0.73
CA GLY A 336 -8.61 -2.99 0.09
C GLY A 336 -7.71 -3.72 1.08
N MET A 337 -7.40 -3.08 2.20
CA MET A 337 -6.62 -3.70 3.29
C MET A 337 -7.33 -4.92 3.89
N ILE A 338 -8.63 -4.83 4.17
CA ILE A 338 -9.42 -5.95 4.72
C ILE A 338 -9.41 -7.14 3.78
N LEU A 339 -9.67 -6.91 2.49
CA LEU A 339 -9.69 -7.99 1.48
C LEU A 339 -8.33 -8.68 1.38
N SER A 340 -7.24 -7.92 1.35
CA SER A 340 -5.88 -8.47 1.31
C SER A 340 -5.53 -9.24 2.59
N VAL A 341 -5.83 -8.69 3.77
CA VAL A 341 -5.56 -9.37 5.06
C VAL A 341 -6.34 -10.68 5.17
N VAL A 342 -7.62 -10.68 4.79
CA VAL A 342 -8.46 -11.89 4.81
C VAL A 342 -7.91 -12.93 3.83
N ALA A 343 -7.61 -12.55 2.59
CA ALA A 343 -7.08 -13.46 1.58
C ALA A 343 -5.74 -14.07 2.02
N VAL A 344 -4.82 -13.25 2.54
CA VAL A 344 -3.51 -13.69 3.06
C VAL A 344 -3.68 -14.59 4.29
N ALA A 345 -4.57 -14.26 5.22
CA ALA A 345 -4.83 -15.10 6.40
C ALA A 345 -5.41 -16.46 5.99
N VAL A 346 -6.34 -16.50 5.05
CA VAL A 346 -6.89 -17.76 4.50
C VAL A 346 -5.79 -18.57 3.80
N ALA A 347 -4.91 -17.93 3.01
CA ALA A 347 -3.76 -18.58 2.40
C ALA A 347 -2.80 -19.17 3.46
N SER A 348 -2.50 -18.41 4.51
CA SER A 348 -1.62 -18.85 5.59
C SER A 348 -2.20 -20.04 6.38
N LEU A 349 -3.52 -20.10 6.54
CA LEU A 349 -4.20 -21.18 7.29
C LEU A 349 -4.55 -22.40 6.43
N THR A 350 -4.51 -22.30 5.09
CA THR A 350 -4.90 -23.41 4.18
C THR A 350 -3.79 -23.81 3.22
N LEU A 351 -3.22 -22.86 2.45
CA LEU A 351 -2.17 -23.15 1.49
C LEU A 351 -0.86 -23.51 2.18
N LEU A 352 -0.44 -22.73 3.19
CA LEU A 352 0.84 -22.94 3.87
C LEU A 352 0.95 -24.34 4.50
N PRO A 353 -0.04 -24.86 5.25
CA PRO A 353 -0.02 -26.25 5.74
C PRO A 353 0.17 -27.28 4.65
N ALA A 354 -0.51 -27.11 3.53
CA ALA A 354 -0.40 -28.02 2.38
C ALA A 354 1.02 -28.01 1.78
N VAL A 355 1.61 -26.81 1.65
CA VAL A 355 2.96 -26.64 1.10
C VAL A 355 4.03 -27.16 2.07
N LEU A 356 3.90 -26.89 3.38
CA LEU A 356 4.84 -27.38 4.40
C LEU A 356 4.93 -28.90 4.39
N VAL A 357 3.80 -29.60 4.36
CA VAL A 357 3.76 -31.05 4.29
C VAL A 357 4.19 -31.58 2.92
N ALA A 358 3.95 -30.84 1.83
CA ALA A 358 4.43 -31.22 0.50
C ALA A 358 5.97 -31.14 0.37
N LEU A 359 6.58 -30.18 1.05
CA LEU A 359 8.04 -30.00 1.07
C LEU A 359 8.74 -30.90 2.08
N GLY A 360 8.03 -31.35 3.13
CA GLY A 360 8.55 -32.25 4.16
C GLY A 360 9.85 -31.77 4.78
N ASP A 361 10.82 -32.65 4.94
CA ASP A 361 12.10 -32.35 5.59
C ASP A 361 12.98 -31.29 4.86
N ARG A 362 12.63 -30.92 3.62
CA ARG A 362 13.35 -29.85 2.90
C ARG A 362 13.21 -28.50 3.58
N VAL A 363 12.09 -28.26 4.26
CA VAL A 363 11.85 -27.03 5.03
C VAL A 363 12.67 -27.00 6.32
N LEU A 364 13.03 -28.17 6.85
CA LEU A 364 13.78 -28.31 8.11
C LEU A 364 15.28 -28.10 7.91
N ARG A 365 15.77 -28.17 6.66
CA ARG A 365 17.20 -27.98 6.39
C ARG A 365 17.60 -26.57 6.77
N THR A 366 18.41 -26.46 7.83
CA THR A 366 19.15 -25.25 8.16
C THR A 366 20.53 -25.32 7.50
N ARG A 367 21.10 -24.17 7.17
CA ARG A 367 22.51 -24.09 6.75
C ARG A 367 23.32 -24.67 7.90
N LYS A 368 23.98 -25.85 7.69
CA LYS A 368 24.76 -26.55 8.71
C LYS A 368 25.61 -25.52 9.47
N SER A 369 25.31 -25.30 10.74
CA SER A 369 26.22 -24.64 11.65
C SER A 369 27.52 -25.47 11.64
N LYS A 370 28.66 -24.81 11.46
CA LYS A 370 29.97 -25.47 11.51
C LYS A 370 30.30 -26.07 12.88
N ASN A 371 29.46 -25.87 13.87
CA ASN A 371 29.59 -26.40 15.23
C ASN A 371 28.43 -27.35 15.52
N PRO A 372 28.63 -28.68 15.36
CA PRO A 372 27.60 -29.67 15.69
C PRO A 372 27.29 -29.79 17.18
N HIS A 373 28.03 -29.12 18.05
CA HIS A 373 27.81 -29.12 19.53
C HIS A 373 26.87 -28.01 20.01
N HIS A 374 26.29 -27.18 19.10
CA HIS A 374 25.36 -26.10 19.49
C HIS A 374 23.90 -26.57 19.67
N GLU A 375 23.57 -27.78 19.20
CA GLU A 375 22.18 -28.27 19.23
C GLU A 375 21.85 -29.12 20.48
N GLU A 376 22.84 -29.54 21.26
CA GLU A 376 22.61 -30.42 22.41
C GLU A 376 22.68 -29.76 23.79
N ASN A 377 23.00 -28.45 23.89
CA ASN A 377 23.19 -27.82 25.20
C ASN A 377 22.30 -26.56 25.31
N PRO A 378 21.17 -26.62 26.06
CA PRO A 378 20.30 -25.45 26.28
C PRO A 378 21.03 -24.27 26.94
N ASP A 379 22.14 -24.51 27.65
CA ASP A 379 22.97 -23.47 28.25
C ASP A 379 23.72 -22.62 27.21
N ILE A 380 24.03 -23.16 26.03
CA ILE A 380 24.71 -22.40 24.95
C ILE A 380 23.74 -21.47 24.21
N ALA A 381 22.46 -21.82 24.14
CA ALA A 381 21.42 -20.92 23.62
C ALA A 381 21.25 -19.68 24.53
N ALA A 382 21.51 -19.83 25.82
CA ALA A 382 21.50 -18.75 26.82
C ALA A 382 22.69 -17.76 26.65
N GLU A 383 23.76 -18.12 25.96
CA GLU A 383 24.93 -17.26 25.70
C GLU A 383 24.76 -16.36 24.43
N GLY A 384 23.69 -16.53 23.66
CA GLY A 384 23.41 -15.75 22.48
C GLY A 384 23.31 -14.24 22.75
N ARG A 385 23.64 -13.39 21.73
CA ARG A 385 23.54 -11.92 21.84
C ARG A 385 22.15 -11.47 22.31
N TRP A 386 21.10 -12.13 21.85
CA TRP A 386 19.71 -11.87 22.22
C TRP A 386 19.41 -12.24 23.67
N ALA A 387 19.88 -13.40 24.11
CA ALA A 387 19.72 -13.84 25.52
C ALA A 387 20.41 -12.87 26.48
N ARG A 388 21.63 -12.43 26.16
CA ARG A 388 22.34 -11.41 26.96
C ARG A 388 21.62 -10.07 26.98
N MET A 389 21.02 -9.63 25.85
CA MET A 389 20.24 -8.40 25.78
C MET A 389 18.97 -8.50 26.61
N THR A 390 18.27 -9.64 26.54
CA THR A 390 17.08 -9.90 27.35
C THR A 390 17.42 -9.94 28.85
N ALA A 391 18.48 -10.65 29.21
CA ALA A 391 18.93 -10.72 30.59
C ALA A 391 19.34 -9.33 31.16
N ALA A 392 20.03 -8.51 30.36
CA ALA A 392 20.38 -7.14 30.71
C ALA A 392 19.15 -6.24 30.87
N SER A 393 18.13 -6.41 30.01
CA SER A 393 16.87 -5.70 30.13
C SER A 393 16.06 -6.07 31.34
N LEU A 394 16.03 -7.36 31.68
CA LEU A 394 15.35 -7.88 32.89
C LEU A 394 16.09 -7.55 34.20
N ALA A 395 17.41 -7.44 34.14
CA ALA A 395 18.21 -7.08 35.31
C ALA A 395 17.93 -5.64 35.82
N LYS A 396 17.58 -4.72 34.91
CA LYS A 396 17.29 -3.31 35.24
C LYS A 396 16.08 -2.80 34.48
N PRO A 397 14.85 -3.29 34.73
CA PRO A 397 13.67 -3.02 33.94
C PRO A 397 13.29 -1.52 33.89
N GLY A 398 13.43 -0.80 34.99
CA GLY A 398 13.17 0.64 35.03
C GLY A 398 14.12 1.46 34.15
N ARG A 399 15.41 1.08 34.09
CA ARG A 399 16.36 1.74 33.20
C ARG A 399 16.06 1.45 31.70
N THR A 400 15.73 0.22 31.38
CA THR A 400 15.37 -0.19 30.02
C THR A 400 14.09 0.54 29.55
N LEU A 401 13.09 0.62 30.43
CA LEU A 401 11.86 1.38 30.15
C LEU A 401 12.16 2.87 29.94
N ALA A 402 12.96 3.48 30.83
CA ALA A 402 13.32 4.90 30.71
C ALA A 402 14.07 5.21 29.40
N ILE A 403 15.08 4.39 29.05
CA ILE A 403 15.82 4.55 27.79
C ILE A 403 14.89 4.38 26.60
N GLY A 404 14.06 3.33 26.58
CA GLY A 404 13.09 3.09 25.49
C GLY A 404 12.10 4.24 25.35
N SER A 405 11.56 4.74 26.46
CA SER A 405 10.64 5.89 26.44
C SER A 405 11.30 7.17 25.93
N VAL A 406 12.54 7.46 26.35
CA VAL A 406 13.28 8.64 25.86
C VAL A 406 13.55 8.54 24.36
N VAL A 407 13.96 7.36 23.87
CA VAL A 407 14.17 7.15 22.42
C VAL A 407 12.87 7.33 21.64
N LEU A 408 11.76 6.75 22.11
CA LEU A 408 10.46 6.88 21.45
C LEU A 408 9.95 8.33 21.46
N LEU A 409 10.09 9.03 22.57
CA LEU A 409 9.70 10.44 22.67
C LEU A 409 10.58 11.34 21.80
N ALA A 410 11.87 11.07 21.71
CA ALA A 410 12.77 11.80 20.81
C ALA A 410 12.42 11.58 19.32
N LEU A 411 12.05 10.35 18.95
CA LEU A 411 11.57 10.03 17.61
C LEU A 411 10.19 10.64 17.32
N ALA A 412 9.33 10.79 18.32
CA ALA A 412 8.01 11.41 18.19
C ALA A 412 8.06 12.95 18.23
N ALA A 413 9.14 13.56 18.74
CA ALA A 413 9.25 15.01 18.90
C ALA A 413 9.00 15.82 17.62
N PRO A 414 9.46 15.41 16.41
CA PRO A 414 9.17 16.13 15.17
C PRO A 414 7.67 16.23 14.85
N ALA A 415 6.83 15.30 15.37
CA ALA A 415 5.40 15.32 15.15
C ALA A 415 4.70 16.55 15.76
N ILE A 416 5.31 17.19 16.78
CA ILE A 416 4.77 18.40 17.43
C ILE A 416 4.76 19.60 16.44
N GLY A 417 5.73 19.63 15.51
CA GLY A 417 5.84 20.68 14.47
C GLY A 417 5.16 20.34 13.15
N MET A 418 4.52 19.19 13.03
CA MET A 418 3.91 18.72 11.79
C MET A 418 2.69 19.58 11.43
N ARG A 419 2.68 20.12 10.22
CA ARG A 419 1.52 20.83 9.66
C ARG A 419 0.72 19.85 8.82
N LEU A 420 -0.54 19.66 9.19
CA LEU A 420 -1.49 18.85 8.45
C LEU A 420 -2.21 19.72 7.42
N GLY A 421 -2.36 19.24 6.20
CA GLY A 421 -3.08 19.94 5.13
C GLY A 421 -3.39 18.95 4.00
N MET A 422 -4.28 19.36 3.11
CA MET A 422 -4.49 18.62 1.87
C MET A 422 -3.25 18.75 0.97
N PRO A 423 -2.83 17.69 0.28
CA PRO A 423 -1.76 17.78 -0.70
C PRO A 423 -2.17 18.74 -1.83
N GLY A 424 -1.41 19.84 -1.98
CA GLY A 424 -1.57 20.76 -3.10
C GLY A 424 -0.63 20.37 -4.26
N PRO A 425 -0.60 21.16 -5.35
CA PRO A 425 0.24 20.89 -6.53
C PRO A 425 1.73 20.70 -6.21
N ARG A 426 2.21 21.28 -5.10
CA ARG A 426 3.61 21.14 -4.64
C ARG A 426 3.95 19.75 -4.07
N VAL A 427 3.00 18.86 -3.95
CA VAL A 427 3.27 17.45 -3.58
C VAL A 427 3.89 16.67 -4.76
N VAL A 428 3.64 17.13 -5.97
CA VAL A 428 4.20 16.56 -7.19
C VAL A 428 5.67 16.96 -7.32
N ASP A 429 6.49 16.08 -7.89
CA ASP A 429 7.92 16.31 -8.07
C ASP A 429 8.19 17.52 -8.98
N GLU A 430 9.33 18.21 -8.75
CA GLU A 430 9.82 19.29 -9.61
C GLU A 430 10.08 18.79 -11.03
N GLY A 431 9.76 19.63 -12.04
CA GLY A 431 9.88 19.29 -13.46
C GLY A 431 8.69 18.50 -14.03
N ARG A 432 7.66 18.26 -13.23
CA ARG A 432 6.37 17.78 -13.74
C ARG A 432 5.53 18.98 -14.21
N THR A 433 4.87 18.84 -15.35
CA THR A 433 4.13 19.94 -15.99
C THR A 433 3.07 20.55 -15.08
N SER A 434 2.39 19.73 -14.27
CA SER A 434 1.33 20.24 -13.38
C SER A 434 1.87 21.12 -12.27
N ARG A 435 3.07 20.86 -11.78
CA ARG A 435 3.72 21.68 -10.76
C ARG A 435 4.33 22.93 -11.37
N ASP A 436 5.07 22.80 -12.47
CA ASP A 436 5.71 23.93 -13.15
C ASP A 436 4.66 24.92 -13.66
N GLY A 437 3.55 24.41 -14.25
CA GLY A 437 2.40 25.20 -14.65
C GLY A 437 1.70 25.90 -13.47
N TYR A 438 1.55 25.20 -12.32
CA TYR A 438 1.02 25.83 -11.11
C TYR A 438 1.91 26.98 -10.61
N GLU A 439 3.22 26.78 -10.58
CA GLU A 439 4.15 27.80 -10.11
C GLU A 439 4.15 29.02 -11.04
N THR A 440 4.12 28.81 -12.35
CA THR A 440 4.00 29.87 -13.37
C THR A 440 2.66 30.61 -13.21
N MET A 441 1.56 29.88 -13.07
CA MET A 441 0.23 30.45 -12.86
C MET A 441 0.16 31.27 -11.57
N ALA A 442 0.67 30.73 -10.45
CA ALA A 442 0.69 31.43 -9.18
C ALA A 442 1.55 32.71 -9.22
N ALA A 443 2.67 32.69 -9.93
CA ALA A 443 3.54 33.85 -10.11
C ALA A 443 2.86 34.95 -10.94
N ALA A 444 2.11 34.59 -11.99
CA ALA A 444 1.49 35.55 -12.90
C ALA A 444 0.14 36.06 -12.41
N PHE A 445 -0.66 35.26 -11.73
CA PHE A 445 -2.05 35.54 -11.33
C PHE A 445 -2.24 35.63 -9.80
N GLY A 446 -1.23 35.25 -9.02
CA GLY A 446 -1.27 35.17 -7.56
C GLY A 446 -1.61 33.80 -7.02
N ASP A 447 -1.20 33.52 -5.77
CA ASP A 447 -1.31 32.19 -5.12
C ASP A 447 -2.74 31.61 -5.06
N GLY A 448 -3.77 32.45 -5.11
CA GLY A 448 -5.18 32.04 -5.08
C GLY A 448 -5.77 31.62 -6.43
N SER A 449 -5.08 31.87 -7.53
CA SER A 449 -5.59 31.62 -8.88
C SER A 449 -5.86 30.15 -9.18
N ALA A 450 -5.10 29.27 -8.57
CA ALA A 450 -5.20 27.83 -8.78
C ALA A 450 -6.34 27.13 -8.00
N ALA A 451 -7.03 27.86 -7.12
CA ALA A 451 -8.11 27.34 -6.30
C ALA A 451 -9.31 28.33 -6.28
N PRO A 452 -9.96 28.54 -7.43
CA PRO A 452 -11.13 29.44 -7.49
C PRO A 452 -12.27 28.87 -6.64
N VAL A 453 -12.97 29.74 -5.92
CA VAL A 453 -14.22 29.36 -5.26
C VAL A 453 -15.35 29.50 -6.28
N LEU A 454 -15.98 28.38 -6.63
CA LEU A 454 -17.12 28.35 -7.53
C LEU A 454 -18.42 28.50 -6.74
N ILE A 455 -19.29 29.39 -7.20
CA ILE A 455 -20.59 29.67 -6.58
C ILE A 455 -21.65 29.44 -7.66
N THR A 456 -22.59 28.55 -7.40
CA THR A 456 -23.82 28.43 -8.21
C THR A 456 -24.93 29.26 -7.60
N VAL A 457 -25.69 29.94 -8.44
CA VAL A 457 -26.85 30.75 -8.05
C VAL A 457 -28.06 30.19 -8.82
N GLU A 458 -29.08 29.75 -8.08
CA GLU A 458 -30.37 29.31 -8.63
C GLU A 458 -31.25 30.49 -9.08
#